data_5796859940190caca41c29d5e7bf8b17
#
_entry.id   5796859940190caca41c29d5e7bf8b17
#
_cell.length_a   1.000
_cell.length_b   1.000
_cell.length_c   1.000
_cell.angle_alpha   90.00
_cell.angle_beta   90.00
_cell.angle_gamma   90.00
#
_symmetry.space_group_name_H-M   'P 1'
#
loop_
_entity.id
_entity.type
_entity.pdbx_description
1 polymer ?
#
loop_
_entity_poly.entity_id
_entity_poly.type
_entity_poly.pdbx_seq_one_letter_code
_entity_poly.pdbx_strand_id
1 'polypeptide(L)'
;MRRRLTRSDARMIDVGWWGSRHPSGVPTAQVAAWNEEGHMNGGMFAGTRTPPRPFIRVGFYKEIRPLLHSRVVHGVNLIAQGRKTWTTFYRELGNDLVELMKEQILEWEKPPNRPSTVEMKGFNDPLIETGALYDSVKFRISRRKR
;
A
#
# COMPACT_ATOMS: atom_id res chain seq x y z
N MET A 1 37.83 4.50 9.60
CA MET A 1 37.04 4.17 10.83
C MET A 1 35.76 3.44 10.45
N ARG A 2 35.69 2.10 10.59
CA ARG A 2 34.48 1.30 10.25
C ARG A 2 33.49 1.47 11.38
N ARG A 3 32.42 2.27 11.21
CA ARG A 3 31.27 2.26 12.12
C ARG A 3 30.61 0.88 12.03
N ARG A 4 30.70 0.10 13.11
CA ARG A 4 29.92 -1.12 13.26
C ARG A 4 28.43 -0.72 13.15
N LEU A 5 27.72 -1.31 12.17
CA LEU A 5 26.27 -1.29 12.12
C LEU A 5 25.78 -2.03 13.36
N THR A 6 25.37 -1.30 14.36
CA THR A 6 24.86 -1.88 15.61
C THR A 6 23.45 -2.43 15.34
N ARG A 7 23.14 -3.57 15.97
CA ARG A 7 21.83 -4.27 15.91
C ARG A 7 20.61 -3.38 16.25
N SER A 8 20.84 -2.18 16.80
CA SER A 8 19.80 -1.21 17.18
C SER A 8 19.16 -0.48 15.99
N ASP A 9 19.74 -0.55 14.79
CA ASP A 9 19.25 0.14 13.60
C ASP A 9 18.29 -0.68 12.74
N ALA A 10 17.86 -1.87 13.22
CA ALA A 10 16.88 -2.71 12.54
C ALA A 10 15.49 -2.04 12.58
N ARG A 11 15.18 -1.27 11.55
CA ARG A 11 13.88 -0.64 11.35
C ARG A 11 13.08 -1.39 10.30
N MET A 12 11.76 -1.25 10.39
CA MET A 12 10.80 -1.76 9.40
C MET A 12 10.00 -0.58 8.84
N ILE A 13 9.63 -0.68 7.58
CA ILE A 13 8.68 0.23 6.96
C ILE A 13 7.38 -0.56 6.77
N ASP A 14 6.32 -0.09 7.39
CA ASP A 14 4.97 -0.59 7.17
C ASP A 14 4.25 0.39 6.24
N VAL A 15 3.63 -0.09 5.18
CA VAL A 15 2.79 0.70 4.28
C VAL A 15 1.36 0.21 4.37
N GLY A 16 0.40 1.14 4.43
CA GLY A 16 -1.00 0.78 4.56
C GLY A 16 -1.87 1.92 5.11
N TRP A 17 -2.91 1.56 5.84
CA TRP A 17 -3.98 2.47 6.28
C TRP A 17 -4.15 2.44 7.79
N TRP A 18 -3.90 3.55 8.47
CA TRP A 18 -4.06 3.68 9.93
C TRP A 18 -4.83 4.95 10.28
N GLY A 19 -5.88 4.79 11.08
CA GLY A 19 -6.65 5.91 11.64
C GLY A 19 -7.52 6.65 10.62
N SER A 20 -7.57 6.19 9.36
CA SER A 20 -8.46 6.73 8.34
C SER A 20 -9.76 5.93 8.28
N ARG A 21 -10.84 6.62 7.91
CA ARG A 21 -12.16 6.04 7.67
C ARG A 21 -12.65 6.37 6.27
N HIS A 22 -13.27 5.39 5.65
CA HIS A 22 -14.05 5.58 4.44
C HIS A 22 -15.29 6.46 4.73
N PRO A 23 -15.86 7.18 3.77
CA PRO A 23 -17.08 7.97 3.97
C PRO A 23 -18.27 7.17 4.52
N SER A 24 -18.31 5.85 4.29
CA SER A 24 -19.28 4.95 4.91
C SER A 24 -19.10 4.72 6.41
N GLY A 25 -18.05 5.32 7.04
CA GLY A 25 -17.71 5.14 8.45
C GLY A 25 -16.82 3.92 8.75
N VAL A 26 -16.64 3.00 7.78
CA VAL A 26 -15.79 1.81 7.93
C VAL A 26 -14.30 2.21 7.93
N PRO A 27 -13.44 1.58 8.76
CA PRO A 27 -12.00 1.79 8.68
C PRO A 27 -11.47 1.52 7.26
N THR A 28 -10.65 2.42 6.71
CA THR A 28 -10.12 2.26 5.34
C THR A 28 -9.28 0.98 5.19
N ALA A 29 -8.57 0.57 6.24
CA ALA A 29 -7.87 -0.71 6.28
C ALA A 29 -8.81 -1.92 6.06
N GLN A 30 -10.05 -1.86 6.59
CA GLN A 30 -11.05 -2.90 6.38
C GLN A 30 -11.55 -2.91 4.93
N VAL A 31 -11.74 -1.73 4.33
CA VAL A 31 -12.09 -1.60 2.91
C VAL A 31 -10.98 -2.19 2.03
N ALA A 32 -9.71 -1.92 2.36
CA ALA A 32 -8.56 -2.51 1.67
C ALA A 32 -8.57 -4.05 1.77
N ALA A 33 -8.79 -4.61 2.95
CA ALA A 33 -8.88 -6.06 3.16
C ALA A 33 -10.05 -6.69 2.39
N TRP A 34 -11.22 -6.05 2.38
CA TRP A 34 -12.38 -6.51 1.60
C TRP A 34 -12.12 -6.53 0.09
N ASN A 35 -11.40 -5.54 -0.42
CA ASN A 35 -11.00 -5.56 -1.83
C ASN A 35 -9.94 -6.63 -2.10
N GLU A 36 -8.94 -6.78 -1.24
CA GLU A 36 -7.87 -7.78 -1.39
C GLU A 36 -8.41 -9.21 -1.43
N GLU A 37 -9.32 -9.55 -0.52
CA GLU A 37 -9.80 -10.92 -0.31
C GLU A 37 -11.17 -11.19 -0.93
N GLY A 38 -11.88 -10.15 -1.32
CA GLY A 38 -13.30 -10.22 -1.66
C GLY A 38 -14.17 -10.37 -0.42
N HIS A 39 -15.45 -10.07 -0.53
CA HIS A 39 -16.40 -10.18 0.59
C HIS A 39 -17.83 -10.37 0.14
N MET A 40 -18.68 -10.82 1.05
CA MET A 40 -20.13 -10.83 0.86
C MET A 40 -20.69 -9.46 1.17
N ASN A 41 -21.51 -8.94 0.27
CA ASN A 41 -22.13 -7.63 0.43
C ASN A 41 -23.34 -7.71 1.38
N GLY A 42 -23.55 -6.65 2.14
CA GLY A 42 -24.72 -6.44 2.99
C GLY A 42 -25.68 -5.40 2.42
N GLY A 43 -26.70 -5.03 3.21
CA GLY A 43 -27.65 -3.98 2.84
C GLY A 43 -28.39 -4.25 1.53
N MET A 44 -28.49 -3.24 0.68
CA MET A 44 -29.18 -3.30 -0.61
C MET A 44 -28.62 -4.40 -1.54
N PHE A 45 -27.33 -4.76 -1.40
CA PHE A 45 -26.65 -5.77 -2.21
C PHE A 45 -26.48 -7.11 -1.48
N ALA A 46 -27.24 -7.34 -0.41
CA ALA A 46 -27.15 -8.57 0.38
C ALA A 46 -27.27 -9.83 -0.52
N GLY A 47 -26.44 -10.83 -0.21
CA GLY A 47 -26.37 -12.08 -0.99
C GLY A 47 -25.52 -12.01 -2.25
N THR A 48 -24.98 -10.83 -2.63
CA THR A 48 -23.99 -10.72 -3.70
C THR A 48 -22.57 -10.75 -3.16
N ARG A 49 -21.61 -11.16 -3.97
CA ARG A 49 -20.19 -11.20 -3.60
C ARG A 49 -19.38 -10.23 -4.44
N THR A 50 -18.54 -9.43 -3.77
CA THR A 50 -17.47 -8.68 -4.41
C THR A 50 -16.28 -9.63 -4.61
N PRO A 51 -15.78 -9.81 -5.85
CA PRO A 51 -14.66 -10.70 -6.11
C PRO A 51 -13.37 -10.16 -5.49
N PRO A 52 -12.38 -11.02 -5.14
CA PRO A 52 -11.08 -10.61 -4.66
C PRO A 52 -10.33 -9.81 -5.73
N ARG A 53 -9.66 -8.75 -5.29
CA ARG A 53 -8.77 -7.89 -6.06
C ARG A 53 -7.44 -7.80 -5.33
N PRO A 54 -6.54 -8.75 -5.50
CA PRO A 54 -5.33 -8.88 -4.69
C PRO A 54 -4.24 -7.88 -5.09
N PHE A 55 -4.57 -6.60 -5.05
CA PHE A 55 -3.68 -5.49 -5.44
C PHE A 55 -2.47 -5.33 -4.52
N ILE A 56 -2.58 -5.75 -3.25
CA ILE A 56 -1.47 -5.75 -2.31
C ILE A 56 -0.58 -6.98 -2.58
N ARG A 57 -1.16 -8.17 -2.47
CA ARG A 57 -0.41 -9.44 -2.53
C ARG A 57 0.18 -9.73 -3.90
N VAL A 58 -0.55 -9.45 -4.96
CA VAL A 58 -0.12 -9.72 -6.34
C VAL A 58 0.47 -8.47 -6.99
N GLY A 59 -0.24 -7.33 -6.93
CA GLY A 59 0.19 -6.08 -7.55
C GLY A 59 1.44 -5.50 -6.89
N PHE A 60 1.30 -5.04 -5.67
CA PHE A 60 2.38 -4.37 -4.94
C PHE A 60 3.62 -5.25 -4.75
N TYR A 61 3.48 -6.51 -4.33
CA TYR A 61 4.63 -7.39 -4.14
C TYR A 61 5.37 -7.74 -5.43
N LYS A 62 4.68 -7.82 -6.55
CA LYS A 62 5.30 -8.08 -7.85
C LYS A 62 6.18 -6.90 -8.28
N GLU A 63 5.66 -5.69 -8.15
CA GLU A 63 6.35 -4.47 -8.60
C GLU A 63 7.43 -4.00 -7.61
N ILE A 64 7.23 -4.22 -6.31
CA ILE A 64 8.15 -3.76 -5.28
C ILE A 64 9.50 -4.51 -5.29
N ARG A 65 9.53 -5.80 -5.61
CA ARG A 65 10.75 -6.62 -5.49
C ARG A 65 11.94 -6.09 -6.30
N PRO A 66 11.81 -5.80 -7.60
CA PRO A 66 12.91 -5.24 -8.38
C PRO A 66 13.30 -3.84 -7.91
N LEU A 67 12.32 -3.00 -7.55
CA LEU A 67 12.56 -1.65 -7.06
C LEU A 67 13.32 -1.65 -5.74
N LEU A 68 12.92 -2.47 -4.76
CA LEU A 68 13.56 -2.55 -3.45
C LEU A 68 15.03 -2.89 -3.54
N HIS A 69 15.41 -3.87 -4.34
CA HIS A 69 16.81 -4.28 -4.45
C HIS A 69 17.70 -3.10 -4.87
N SER A 70 17.36 -2.44 -5.97
CA SER A 70 18.15 -1.31 -6.50
C SER A 70 18.18 -0.13 -5.53
N ARG A 71 17.06 0.24 -4.94
CA ARG A 71 16.94 1.36 -3.98
C ARG A 71 17.71 1.10 -2.69
N VAL A 72 17.64 -0.14 -2.16
CA VAL A 72 18.36 -0.50 -0.94
C VAL A 72 19.86 -0.50 -1.18
N VAL A 73 20.34 -1.13 -2.25
CA VAL A 73 21.77 -1.14 -2.59
C VAL A 73 22.31 0.28 -2.76
N HIS A 74 21.61 1.11 -3.55
CA HIS A 74 22.01 2.50 -3.76
C HIS A 74 22.03 3.31 -2.45
N GLY A 75 20.95 3.21 -1.66
CA GLY A 75 20.83 3.95 -0.40
C GLY A 75 21.89 3.55 0.63
N VAL A 76 22.17 2.25 0.78
CA VAL A 76 23.22 1.75 1.67
C VAL A 76 24.61 2.25 1.24
N ASN A 77 24.89 2.27 -0.06
CA ASN A 77 26.15 2.82 -0.57
C ASN A 77 26.31 4.30 -0.25
N LEU A 78 25.26 5.10 -0.40
CA LEU A 78 25.30 6.54 -0.02
C LEU A 78 25.50 6.72 1.49
N ILE A 79 24.91 5.87 2.32
CA ILE A 79 25.10 5.89 3.77
C ILE A 79 26.55 5.53 4.13
N ALA A 80 27.09 4.50 3.50
CA ALA A 80 28.48 4.08 3.71
C ALA A 80 29.49 5.17 3.34
N GLN A 81 29.18 5.98 2.32
CA GLN A 81 29.97 7.15 1.90
C GLN A 81 29.75 8.40 2.78
N GLY A 82 28.86 8.33 3.78
CA GLY A 82 28.51 9.48 4.62
C GLY A 82 27.63 10.54 3.92
N ARG A 83 27.12 10.25 2.73
CA ARG A 83 26.32 11.17 1.91
C ARG A 83 24.82 11.13 2.24
N LYS A 84 24.36 10.12 3.00
CA LYS A 84 22.97 9.97 3.42
C LYS A 84 22.89 9.41 4.84
N THR A 85 21.84 9.76 5.58
CA THR A 85 21.56 9.17 6.88
C THR A 85 20.55 8.02 6.77
N TRP A 86 20.54 7.10 7.74
CA TRP A 86 19.51 6.06 7.81
C TRP A 86 18.08 6.64 7.88
N THR A 87 17.89 7.73 8.63
CA THR A 87 16.58 8.37 8.75
C THR A 87 16.09 8.92 7.43
N THR A 88 16.95 9.58 6.66
CA THR A 88 16.60 10.08 5.31
C THR A 88 16.30 8.93 4.36
N PHE A 89 17.13 7.89 4.37
CA PHE A 89 16.93 6.71 3.56
C PHE A 89 15.57 6.03 3.80
N TYR A 90 15.22 5.76 5.06
CA TYR A 90 13.92 5.13 5.39
C TYR A 90 12.73 6.01 5.02
N ARG A 91 12.86 7.34 5.14
CA ARG A 91 11.79 8.27 4.75
C ARG A 91 11.56 8.26 3.24
N GLU A 92 12.62 8.37 2.45
CA GLU A 92 12.54 8.32 0.99
C GLU A 92 11.95 6.99 0.53
N LEU A 93 12.47 5.88 1.04
CA LEU A 93 11.97 4.56 0.70
C LEU A 93 10.49 4.39 1.08
N GLY A 94 10.08 4.92 2.24
CA GLY A 94 8.67 4.90 2.66
C GLY A 94 7.76 5.68 1.71
N ASN A 95 8.19 6.85 1.24
CA ASN A 95 7.46 7.63 0.24
C ASN A 95 7.36 6.88 -1.09
N ASP A 96 8.47 6.33 -1.59
CA ASP A 96 8.47 5.53 -2.83
C ASP A 96 7.47 4.36 -2.75
N LEU A 97 7.39 3.70 -1.59
CA LEU A 97 6.46 2.60 -1.35
C LEU A 97 4.99 3.05 -1.30
N VAL A 98 4.73 4.25 -0.77
CA VAL A 98 3.37 4.83 -0.77
C VAL A 98 2.95 5.15 -2.20
N GLU A 99 3.81 5.78 -3.00
CA GLU A 99 3.50 6.09 -4.40
C GLU A 99 3.26 4.82 -5.21
N LEU A 100 4.10 3.79 -5.03
CA LEU A 100 3.90 2.50 -5.69
C LEU A 100 2.56 1.84 -5.31
N MET A 101 2.14 1.91 -4.04
CA MET A 101 0.84 1.40 -3.61
C MET A 101 -0.31 2.18 -4.24
N LYS A 102 -0.17 3.50 -4.37
CA LYS A 102 -1.15 4.35 -5.03
C LYS A 102 -1.27 4.05 -6.52
N GLU A 103 -0.16 3.83 -7.21
CA GLU A 103 -0.13 3.39 -8.60
C GLU A 103 -0.88 2.06 -8.77
N GLN A 104 -0.64 1.08 -7.89
CA GLN A 104 -1.36 -0.19 -7.91
C GLN A 104 -2.88 -0.04 -7.72
N ILE A 105 -3.32 0.92 -6.91
CA ILE A 105 -4.75 1.20 -6.72
C ILE A 105 -5.35 1.81 -7.98
N LEU A 106 -4.65 2.74 -8.64
CA LEU A 106 -5.10 3.40 -9.85
C LEU A 106 -5.13 2.47 -11.07
N GLU A 107 -4.11 1.64 -11.21
CA GLU A 107 -3.92 0.79 -12.39
C GLU A 107 -4.62 -0.56 -12.30
N TRP A 108 -5.29 -0.84 -11.17
CA TRP A 108 -5.94 -2.13 -10.95
C TRP A 108 -7.24 -2.28 -11.74
N GLU A 109 -7.22 -3.09 -12.79
CA GLU A 109 -8.35 -3.25 -13.72
C GLU A 109 -9.14 -4.54 -13.52
N LYS A 110 -8.54 -5.60 -12.94
CA LYS A 110 -9.14 -6.95 -12.93
C LYS A 110 -9.29 -7.51 -11.52
N PRO A 111 -10.46 -8.13 -11.21
CA PRO A 111 -11.67 -8.12 -12.02
C PRO A 111 -12.32 -6.74 -12.07
N PRO A 112 -12.96 -6.38 -13.21
CA PRO A 112 -13.62 -5.08 -13.35
C PRO A 112 -14.85 -4.98 -12.43
N ASN A 113 -15.41 -3.79 -12.33
CA ASN A 113 -16.70 -3.60 -11.68
C ASN A 113 -17.83 -4.27 -12.48
N ARG A 114 -18.89 -4.67 -11.79
CA ARG A 114 -20.11 -5.12 -12.45
C ARG A 114 -20.75 -3.95 -13.24
N PRO A 115 -21.48 -4.24 -14.33
CA PRO A 115 -22.15 -3.19 -15.11
C PRO A 115 -23.02 -2.26 -14.26
N SER A 116 -23.81 -2.80 -13.32
CA SER A 116 -24.61 -2.00 -12.39
C SER A 116 -23.78 -1.08 -11.49
N THR A 117 -22.58 -1.51 -11.10
CA THR A 117 -21.66 -0.67 -10.30
C THR A 117 -21.07 0.45 -11.16
N VAL A 118 -20.72 0.14 -12.41
CA VAL A 118 -20.22 1.14 -13.37
C VAL A 118 -21.29 2.19 -13.66
N GLU A 119 -22.54 1.77 -13.84
CA GLU A 119 -23.66 2.67 -14.06
C GLU A 119 -23.88 3.63 -12.88
N MET A 120 -23.80 3.12 -11.64
CA MET A 120 -23.94 3.93 -10.43
C MET A 120 -22.76 4.89 -10.20
N LYS A 121 -21.54 4.46 -10.51
CA LYS A 121 -20.31 5.25 -10.30
C LYS A 121 -20.00 6.21 -11.43
N GLY A 122 -20.43 5.90 -12.64
CA GLY A 122 -20.07 6.62 -13.87
C GLY A 122 -18.69 6.27 -14.44
N PHE A 123 -17.93 5.36 -13.83
CA PHE A 123 -16.60 4.93 -14.28
C PHE A 123 -16.27 3.51 -13.79
N ASN A 124 -15.25 2.89 -14.41
CA ASN A 124 -14.89 1.49 -14.14
C ASN A 124 -13.51 1.33 -13.47
N ASP A 125 -13.26 2.05 -12.40
CA ASP A 125 -12.05 1.82 -11.58
C ASP A 125 -12.41 0.96 -10.36
N PRO A 126 -11.98 -0.31 -10.33
CA PRO A 126 -12.43 -1.27 -9.33
C PRO A 126 -12.10 -0.89 -7.88
N LEU A 127 -10.99 -0.21 -7.65
CA LEU A 127 -10.52 0.19 -6.32
C LEU A 127 -10.82 1.65 -5.99
N ILE A 128 -11.32 2.43 -6.94
CA ILE A 128 -11.69 3.82 -6.75
C ILE A 128 -13.21 3.95 -6.69
N GLU A 129 -13.72 4.43 -5.57
CA GLU A 129 -15.12 4.83 -5.40
C GLU A 129 -15.18 6.28 -4.91
N THR A 130 -14.56 6.56 -3.77
CA THR A 130 -14.52 7.88 -3.14
C THR A 130 -13.12 8.48 -3.11
N GLY A 131 -12.12 7.77 -3.62
CA GLY A 131 -10.71 8.10 -3.47
C GLY A 131 -10.11 7.80 -2.09
N ALA A 132 -10.93 7.48 -1.08
CA ALA A 132 -10.47 7.30 0.29
C ALA A 132 -9.37 6.24 0.45
N LEU A 133 -9.43 5.16 -0.34
CA LEU A 133 -8.42 4.12 -0.33
C LEU A 133 -7.07 4.65 -0.83
N TYR A 134 -7.09 5.41 -1.92
CA TYR A 134 -5.92 6.03 -2.52
C TYR A 134 -5.33 7.14 -1.66
N ASP A 135 -6.16 8.08 -1.19
CA ASP A 135 -5.72 9.29 -0.48
C ASP A 135 -5.11 8.98 0.89
N SER A 136 -5.56 7.92 1.55
CA SER A 136 -5.17 7.59 2.91
C SER A 136 -4.04 6.57 3.04
N VAL A 137 -3.43 6.13 1.94
CA VAL A 137 -2.20 5.32 1.97
C VAL A 137 -1.09 6.11 2.63
N LYS A 138 -0.43 5.52 3.58
CA LYS A 138 0.71 6.12 4.28
C LYS A 138 1.72 5.08 4.73
N PHE A 139 2.88 5.52 5.17
CA PHE A 139 3.88 4.65 5.77
C PHE A 139 4.19 5.06 7.21
N ARG A 140 4.74 4.13 7.94
CA ARG A 140 5.36 4.37 9.25
C ARG A 140 6.66 3.59 9.36
N ILE A 141 7.59 4.15 10.13
CA ILE A 141 8.85 3.49 10.45
C ILE A 141 8.73 2.97 11.88
N SER A 142 8.87 1.66 12.04
CA SER A 142 8.82 0.99 13.33
C SER A 142 10.15 0.29 13.64
N ARG A 143 10.41 0.00 14.93
CA ARG A 143 11.51 -0.87 15.33
C ARG A 143 11.01 -2.31 15.32
N ARG A 144 11.80 -3.22 14.78
CA ARG A 144 11.50 -4.65 14.87
C ARG A 144 11.47 -5.05 16.35
N LYS A 145 10.29 -5.42 16.85
CA LYS A 145 10.19 -6.08 18.17
C LYS A 145 10.89 -7.44 18.05
N ARG A 146 11.76 -7.74 19.03
CA ARG A 146 12.37 -9.05 19.16
C ARG A 146 11.37 -10.02 19.76
#